data_cbf8f3f26f89cece33b0ef50cfa05a9f
#
_entry.id   cbf8f3f26f89cece33b0ef50cfa05a9f
#
_cell.length_a   1.000
_cell.length_b   1.000
_cell.length_c   1.000
_cell.angle_alpha   90.00
_cell.angle_beta   90.00
_cell.angle_gamma   90.00
#
_symmetry.space_group_name_H-M   'P 1'
#
loop_
_entity.id
_entity.type
_entity.pdbx_description
1 polymer ?
#
loop_
_entity_poly.entity_id
_entity_poly.type
_entity_poly.pdbx_seq_one_letter_code
_entity_poly.pdbx_strand_id
1 'polypeptide(L)'
;MFGEQKVCFSGVQPSGNLTIGNYLGAIKNFSEFSEQYKTFYCVVDEHAITVRQVPADLRRRTYETLALYMACGLDPEKNTLYVQSHVKEHAELAWLLNCFTGFGELSRMTQFKDKSQKHADNINAGLFTYPVLMAADILLYQTDVVPVGIDQKQHVELCRDIATRFNAIYPDTFTIPEPIMAKSGAKIMSLADPTKKMSKSDENTNAVVYILDDRDTIIRKFKRAVTDSDTSVRYAEGKDGINNLMTIYSVFTGKTIEEIEREFDGKGYGDFKMAVGEVCADALAPVQEKFKTFMSDKAQLEAQMKKGAEEASYVARRTLSKVQKKLGFVQIR
;
A
#
# COMPACT_ATOMS: atom_id res chain seq x y z
N MET A 1 6.35 -20.47 15.98
CA MET A 1 6.26 -19.10 16.49
C MET A 1 4.81 -18.61 16.48
N PHE A 2 4.09 -18.75 15.37
CA PHE A 2 2.65 -18.42 15.23
C PHE A 2 1.78 -19.67 14.97
N GLY A 3 2.19 -20.86 15.45
CA GLY A 3 1.53 -22.12 15.12
C GLY A 3 1.72 -22.48 13.64
N GLU A 4 0.70 -23.04 13.01
CA GLU A 4 0.70 -23.39 11.58
C GLU A 4 0.28 -22.23 10.66
N GLN A 5 -0.11 -21.06 11.22
CA GLN A 5 -0.61 -19.94 10.44
C GLN A 5 0.55 -19.16 9.81
N LYS A 6 0.52 -19.05 8.48
CA LYS A 6 1.48 -18.25 7.70
C LYS A 6 1.36 -16.77 8.00
N VAL A 7 2.46 -16.04 7.88
CA VAL A 7 2.56 -14.62 8.14
C VAL A 7 2.46 -13.81 6.85
N CYS A 8 1.64 -12.77 6.86
CA CYS A 8 1.51 -11.79 5.79
C CYS A 8 1.95 -10.41 6.29
N PHE A 9 2.76 -9.72 5.50
CA PHE A 9 3.18 -8.34 5.76
C PHE A 9 2.75 -7.42 4.62
N SER A 10 2.23 -6.25 4.97
CA SER A 10 2.02 -5.16 4.01
C SER A 10 2.20 -3.80 4.67
N GLY A 11 2.61 -2.81 3.88
CA GLY A 11 2.84 -1.46 4.37
C GLY A 11 2.39 -0.38 3.40
N VAL A 12 1.87 0.73 3.94
CA VAL A 12 1.50 1.92 3.17
C VAL A 12 2.23 3.14 3.70
N GLN A 13 2.87 3.88 2.80
CA GLN A 13 3.52 5.14 3.15
C GLN A 13 2.47 6.23 3.45
N PRO A 14 2.63 6.98 4.56
CA PRO A 14 1.79 8.12 4.89
C PRO A 14 2.19 9.36 4.06
N SER A 15 2.31 9.19 2.74
CA SER A 15 2.70 10.22 1.79
C SER A 15 1.55 10.54 0.85
N GLY A 16 0.95 11.74 0.98
CA GLY A 16 -0.21 12.16 0.21
C GLY A 16 -1.51 11.46 0.62
N ASN A 17 -2.62 11.89 0.01
CA ASN A 17 -3.93 11.32 0.25
C ASN A 17 -4.06 9.96 -0.46
N LEU A 18 -4.70 8.97 0.18
CA LEU A 18 -4.95 7.68 -0.44
C LEU A 18 -6.05 7.81 -1.51
N THR A 19 -5.82 7.18 -2.65
CA THR A 19 -6.73 7.18 -3.80
C THR A 19 -7.65 5.97 -3.78
N ILE A 20 -8.74 6.01 -4.56
CA ILE A 20 -9.56 4.81 -4.81
C ILE A 20 -8.73 3.68 -5.43
N GLY A 21 -7.68 4.00 -6.20
CA GLY A 21 -6.74 3.01 -6.72
C GLY A 21 -5.96 2.28 -5.62
N ASN A 22 -5.56 2.99 -4.54
CA ASN A 22 -4.96 2.37 -3.35
C ASN A 22 -5.99 1.53 -2.58
N TYR A 23 -7.22 2.03 -2.44
CA TYR A 23 -8.29 1.33 -1.75
C TYR A 23 -8.66 0.02 -2.45
N LEU A 24 -8.97 0.09 -3.74
CA LEU A 24 -9.42 -1.07 -4.53
C LEU A 24 -8.26 -2.04 -4.85
N GLY A 25 -7.06 -1.51 -5.04
CA GLY A 25 -5.89 -2.31 -5.41
C GLY A 25 -5.19 -3.02 -4.25
N ALA A 26 -5.35 -2.52 -3.01
CA ALA A 26 -4.65 -3.05 -1.85
C ALA A 26 -5.56 -3.18 -0.62
N ILE A 27 -6.05 -2.05 -0.08
CA ILE A 27 -6.65 -2.00 1.26
C ILE A 27 -7.94 -2.84 1.36
N LYS A 28 -8.79 -2.82 0.33
CA LYS A 28 -10.02 -3.62 0.29
C LYS A 28 -9.74 -5.13 0.40
N ASN A 29 -8.60 -5.57 -0.11
CA ASN A 29 -8.21 -6.99 -0.08
C ASN A 29 -7.54 -7.40 1.24
N PHE A 30 -7.16 -6.45 2.09
CA PHE A 30 -6.49 -6.75 3.36
C PHE A 30 -7.36 -7.57 4.31
N SER A 31 -8.68 -7.39 4.29
CA SER A 31 -9.61 -8.19 5.09
C SER A 31 -9.59 -9.67 4.71
N GLU A 32 -9.44 -10.01 3.43
CA GLU A 32 -9.34 -11.40 2.96
C GLU A 32 -8.04 -12.06 3.46
N PHE A 33 -6.94 -11.32 3.50
CA PHE A 33 -5.68 -11.81 4.05
C PHE A 33 -5.76 -12.02 5.56
N SER A 34 -6.52 -11.19 6.28
CA SER A 34 -6.70 -11.28 7.73
C SER A 34 -7.37 -12.58 8.17
N GLU A 35 -8.17 -13.20 7.30
CA GLU A 35 -8.82 -14.48 7.59
C GLU A 35 -7.89 -15.70 7.37
N GLN A 36 -6.88 -15.53 6.50
CA GLN A 36 -6.01 -16.64 6.07
C GLN A 36 -4.64 -16.60 6.73
N TYR A 37 -4.16 -15.41 7.13
CA TYR A 37 -2.80 -15.19 7.60
C TYR A 37 -2.77 -14.48 8.95
N LYS A 38 -1.69 -14.67 9.71
CA LYS A 38 -1.31 -13.71 10.74
C LYS A 38 -0.74 -12.46 10.06
N THR A 39 -1.39 -11.34 10.23
CA THR A 39 -1.10 -10.13 9.45
C THR A 39 -0.39 -9.05 10.26
N PHE A 40 0.57 -8.40 9.60
CA PHE A 40 1.24 -7.19 10.04
C PHE A 40 1.02 -6.09 9.01
N TYR A 41 0.26 -5.06 9.37
CA TYR A 41 -0.02 -3.90 8.52
C TYR A 41 0.66 -2.67 9.11
N CYS A 42 1.65 -2.17 8.39
CA CYS A 42 2.53 -1.12 8.85
C CYS A 42 2.25 0.22 8.15
N VAL A 43 2.17 1.29 8.91
CA VAL A 43 2.29 2.65 8.38
C VAL A 43 3.79 2.95 8.28
N VAL A 44 4.34 2.90 7.05
CA VAL A 44 5.80 2.95 6.82
C VAL A 44 6.28 4.40 6.69
N ASP A 45 6.36 5.09 7.81
CA ASP A 45 6.71 6.50 7.91
C ASP A 45 8.22 6.76 7.72
N GLU A 46 9.09 5.80 8.04
CA GLU A 46 10.53 5.90 7.74
C GLU A 46 10.79 5.89 6.22
N HIS A 47 9.99 5.14 5.44
CA HIS A 47 10.09 5.22 3.98
C HIS A 47 9.65 6.58 3.43
N ALA A 48 8.73 7.28 4.11
CA ALA A 48 8.27 8.58 3.66
C ALA A 48 9.37 9.65 3.70
N ILE A 49 10.29 9.58 4.66
CA ILE A 49 11.38 10.57 4.83
C ILE A 49 12.51 10.42 3.81
N THR A 50 12.50 9.42 2.95
CA THR A 50 13.41 9.34 1.78
C THR A 50 13.25 10.53 0.84
N VAL A 51 12.10 11.19 0.91
CA VAL A 51 11.80 12.49 0.31
C VAL A 51 11.48 13.46 1.43
N ARG A 52 11.92 14.73 1.33
CA ARG A 52 11.68 15.73 2.38
C ARG A 52 10.19 15.87 2.65
N GLN A 53 9.82 15.83 3.92
CA GLN A 53 8.45 15.98 4.41
C GLN A 53 8.32 17.26 5.25
N VAL A 54 7.13 17.87 5.22
CA VAL A 54 6.75 18.86 6.22
C VAL A 54 6.38 18.08 7.51
N PRO A 55 7.02 18.32 8.66
CA PRO A 55 6.83 17.49 9.86
C PRO A 55 5.38 17.41 10.35
N ALA A 56 4.64 18.53 10.27
CA ALA A 56 3.23 18.57 10.65
C ALA A 56 2.36 17.69 9.73
N ASP A 57 2.65 17.68 8.43
CA ASP A 57 1.94 16.87 7.45
C ASP A 57 2.26 15.38 7.61
N LEU A 58 3.52 15.02 7.82
CA LEU A 58 3.89 13.63 8.05
C LEU A 58 3.17 13.08 9.28
N ARG A 59 3.19 13.84 10.40
CA ARG A 59 2.48 13.46 11.62
C ARG A 59 0.98 13.27 11.39
N ARG A 60 0.32 14.23 10.75
CA ARG A 60 -1.10 14.17 10.42
C ARG A 60 -1.43 12.95 9.56
N ARG A 61 -0.68 12.76 8.48
CA ARG A 61 -0.88 11.65 7.54
C ARG A 61 -0.62 10.28 8.15
N THR A 62 0.27 10.17 9.15
CA THR A 62 0.48 8.94 9.90
C THR A 62 -0.77 8.54 10.67
N TYR A 63 -1.40 9.49 11.39
CA TYR A 63 -2.70 9.24 12.03
C TYR A 63 -3.80 8.90 11.03
N GLU A 64 -3.90 9.67 9.95
CA GLU A 64 -4.90 9.46 8.89
C GLU A 64 -4.76 8.07 8.24
N THR A 65 -3.52 7.61 7.98
CA THR A 65 -3.29 6.30 7.36
C THR A 65 -3.72 5.16 8.29
N LEU A 66 -3.40 5.23 9.59
CA LEU A 66 -3.86 4.22 10.55
C LEU A 66 -5.38 4.25 10.71
N ALA A 67 -5.98 5.44 10.84
CA ALA A 67 -7.43 5.59 10.92
C ALA A 67 -8.13 5.04 9.67
N LEU A 68 -7.55 5.25 8.47
CA LEU A 68 -8.06 4.68 7.22
C LEU A 68 -7.96 3.15 7.18
N TYR A 69 -6.89 2.55 7.69
CA TYR A 69 -6.81 1.09 7.81
C TYR A 69 -8.01 0.54 8.59
N MET A 70 -8.27 1.11 9.77
CA MET A 70 -9.39 0.69 10.62
C MET A 70 -10.75 1.01 9.98
N ALA A 71 -10.90 2.17 9.35
CA ALA A 71 -12.12 2.57 8.66
C ALA A 71 -12.45 1.67 7.47
N CYS A 72 -11.43 1.16 6.79
CA CYS A 72 -11.57 0.21 5.68
C CYS A 72 -11.82 -1.23 6.15
N GLY A 73 -11.94 -1.47 7.46
CA GLY A 73 -12.36 -2.76 8.02
C GLY A 73 -11.25 -3.63 8.58
N LEU A 74 -10.01 -3.11 8.69
CA LEU A 74 -8.98 -3.84 9.43
C LEU A 74 -9.25 -3.78 10.93
N ASP A 75 -9.67 -4.91 11.47
CA ASP A 75 -9.92 -5.08 12.90
C ASP A 75 -8.60 -5.18 13.67
N PRO A 76 -8.28 -4.24 14.58
CA PRO A 76 -7.04 -4.27 15.33
C PRO A 76 -6.93 -5.41 16.35
N GLU A 77 -8.02 -6.12 16.64
CA GLU A 77 -7.98 -7.34 17.48
C GLU A 77 -7.52 -8.57 16.70
N LYS A 78 -7.64 -8.54 15.37
CA LYS A 78 -7.24 -9.63 14.48
C LYS A 78 -5.92 -9.35 13.77
N ASN A 79 -5.58 -8.07 13.61
CA ASN A 79 -4.46 -7.61 12.82
C ASN A 79 -3.51 -6.78 13.67
N THR A 80 -2.21 -6.97 13.51
CA THR A 80 -1.22 -6.08 14.12
C THR A 80 -1.08 -4.83 13.25
N LEU A 81 -1.72 -3.72 13.69
CA LEU A 81 -1.69 -2.42 13.03
C LEU A 81 -0.74 -1.48 13.77
N TYR A 82 0.32 -1.00 13.13
CA TYR A 82 1.34 -0.20 13.82
C TYR A 82 2.05 0.80 12.89
N VAL A 83 2.85 1.68 13.50
CA VAL A 83 3.70 2.66 12.82
C VAL A 83 5.16 2.19 12.85
N GLN A 84 5.85 2.22 11.73
CA GLN A 84 7.21 1.70 11.55
C GLN A 84 8.20 2.31 12.53
N SER A 85 8.23 3.63 12.65
CA SER A 85 9.16 4.36 13.55
C SER A 85 8.95 4.05 15.04
N HIS A 86 7.83 3.43 15.44
CA HIS A 86 7.61 2.98 16.81
C HIS A 86 8.28 1.62 17.10
N VAL A 87 8.83 0.95 16.09
CA VAL A 87 9.50 -0.35 16.17
C VAL A 87 10.92 -0.19 15.62
N LYS A 88 11.83 0.24 16.45
CA LYS A 88 13.22 0.58 16.08
C LYS A 88 14.00 -0.55 15.39
N GLU A 89 13.56 -1.77 15.60
CA GLU A 89 14.15 -2.98 15.03
C GLU A 89 14.15 -2.96 13.48
N HIS A 90 13.24 -2.21 12.84
CA HIS A 90 13.22 -1.99 11.39
C HIS A 90 14.50 -1.33 10.90
N ALA A 91 14.83 -0.17 11.43
CA ALA A 91 16.04 0.56 11.06
C ALA A 91 17.32 -0.21 11.46
N GLU A 92 17.32 -0.89 12.61
CA GLU A 92 18.46 -1.67 13.08
C GLU A 92 18.72 -2.88 12.18
N LEU A 93 17.69 -3.67 11.82
CA LEU A 93 17.87 -4.76 10.88
C LEU A 93 18.26 -4.28 9.49
N ALA A 94 17.68 -3.16 9.02
CA ALA A 94 18.03 -2.57 7.74
C ALA A 94 19.53 -2.23 7.65
N TRP A 95 20.11 -1.68 8.73
CA TRP A 95 21.57 -1.45 8.79
C TRP A 95 22.35 -2.75 8.63
N LEU A 96 21.98 -3.81 9.36
CA LEU A 96 22.67 -5.10 9.26
C LEU A 96 22.55 -5.70 7.85
N LEU A 97 21.36 -5.64 7.25
CA LEU A 97 21.14 -6.17 5.91
C LEU A 97 21.83 -5.35 4.81
N ASN A 98 22.07 -4.05 4.99
CA ASN A 98 22.90 -3.26 4.08
C ASN A 98 24.30 -3.86 3.92
N CYS A 99 24.85 -4.49 4.97
CA CYS A 99 26.16 -5.16 4.92
C CYS A 99 26.13 -6.49 4.10
N PHE A 100 24.94 -6.97 3.76
CA PHE A 100 24.70 -8.18 2.95
C PHE A 100 24.08 -7.88 1.59
N THR A 101 23.96 -6.60 1.22
CA THR A 101 23.35 -6.16 -0.03
C THR A 101 24.39 -5.55 -0.95
N GLY A 102 24.50 -6.05 -2.18
CA GLY A 102 25.45 -5.55 -3.16
C GLY A 102 25.07 -4.16 -3.70
N PHE A 103 26.06 -3.25 -3.77
CA PHE A 103 25.86 -1.92 -4.36
C PHE A 103 25.27 -1.98 -5.78
N GLY A 104 25.76 -2.93 -6.60
CA GLY A 104 25.27 -3.13 -7.96
C GLY A 104 23.81 -3.62 -8.03
N GLU A 105 23.32 -4.32 -7.02
CA GLU A 105 21.92 -4.75 -6.94
C GLU A 105 21.01 -3.53 -6.74
N LEU A 106 21.33 -2.67 -5.78
CA LEU A 106 20.60 -1.44 -5.52
C LEU A 106 20.65 -0.47 -6.71
N SER A 107 21.79 -0.36 -7.39
CA SER A 107 21.94 0.51 -8.57
C SER A 107 21.08 0.07 -9.77
N ARG A 108 20.68 -1.20 -9.83
CA ARG A 108 19.81 -1.73 -10.88
C ARG A 108 18.33 -1.61 -10.59
N MET A 109 17.94 -1.17 -9.38
CA MET A 109 16.54 -0.99 -9.01
C MET A 109 15.86 0.07 -9.90
N THR A 110 14.79 -0.32 -10.60
CA THR A 110 14.05 0.58 -11.51
C THR A 110 13.45 1.75 -10.77
N GLN A 111 12.85 1.51 -9.62
CA GLN A 111 12.25 2.54 -8.77
C GLN A 111 13.28 3.58 -8.27
N PHE A 112 14.53 3.18 -8.03
CA PHE A 112 15.59 4.13 -7.69
C PHE A 112 15.86 5.08 -8.85
N LYS A 113 15.95 4.56 -10.08
CA LYS A 113 16.18 5.37 -11.28
C LYS A 113 15.04 6.37 -11.51
N ASP A 114 13.79 5.91 -11.41
CA ASP A 114 12.61 6.75 -11.60
C ASP A 114 12.51 7.86 -10.54
N LYS A 115 12.73 7.52 -9.27
CA LYS A 115 12.69 8.49 -8.16
C LYS A 115 13.84 9.48 -8.22
N SER A 116 15.04 9.05 -8.61
CA SER A 116 16.21 9.92 -8.75
C SER A 116 16.01 10.95 -9.86
N GLN A 117 15.28 10.61 -10.94
CA GLN A 117 14.91 11.57 -11.97
C GLN A 117 13.87 12.59 -11.48
N LYS A 118 12.87 12.15 -10.71
CA LYS A 118 11.82 13.02 -10.16
C LYS A 118 12.30 13.95 -9.04
N HIS A 119 13.32 13.55 -8.31
CA HIS A 119 13.87 14.27 -7.15
C HIS A 119 15.37 14.50 -7.31
N ALA A 120 15.78 15.00 -8.48
CA ALA A 120 17.19 15.18 -8.84
C ALA A 120 17.94 16.14 -7.90
N ASP A 121 17.22 17.02 -7.24
CA ASP A 121 17.72 17.98 -6.26
C ASP A 121 17.99 17.39 -4.86
N ASN A 122 17.50 16.17 -4.59
CA ASN A 122 17.63 15.52 -3.28
C ASN A 122 17.82 14.01 -3.39
N ILE A 123 18.83 13.59 -4.13
CA ILE A 123 19.23 12.17 -4.17
C ILE A 123 20.07 11.88 -2.92
N ASN A 124 19.50 11.20 -1.95
CA ASN A 124 20.13 10.86 -0.67
C ASN A 124 20.34 9.35 -0.50
N ALA A 125 21.15 8.97 0.48
CA ALA A 125 21.46 7.57 0.77
C ALA A 125 20.20 6.73 1.07
N GLY A 126 19.23 7.30 1.79
CA GLY A 126 17.95 6.62 2.09
C GLY A 126 17.16 6.29 0.83
N LEU A 127 17.18 7.17 -0.18
CA LEU A 127 16.56 6.91 -1.48
C LEU A 127 17.24 5.76 -2.23
N PHE A 128 18.54 5.54 -1.99
CA PHE A 128 19.29 4.43 -2.58
C PHE A 128 19.08 3.12 -1.81
N THR A 129 18.99 3.18 -0.46
CA THR A 129 18.98 1.99 0.41
C THR A 129 17.59 1.60 0.92
N TYR A 130 16.51 2.37 0.63
CA TYR A 130 15.16 2.01 1.10
C TYR A 130 14.70 0.59 0.70
N PRO A 131 15.15 -0.04 -0.40
CA PRO A 131 14.79 -1.43 -0.69
C PRO A 131 15.30 -2.40 0.38
N VAL A 132 16.40 -2.07 1.05
CA VAL A 132 16.93 -2.86 2.18
C VAL A 132 16.11 -2.63 3.45
N LEU A 133 15.62 -1.40 3.68
CA LEU A 133 14.66 -1.13 4.76
C LEU A 133 13.37 -1.92 4.52
N MET A 134 12.86 -1.97 3.29
CA MET A 134 11.71 -2.81 2.96
C MET A 134 11.98 -4.30 3.17
N ALA A 135 13.19 -4.78 2.87
CA ALA A 135 13.56 -6.16 3.19
C ALA A 135 13.57 -6.40 4.71
N ALA A 136 14.06 -5.44 5.51
CA ALA A 136 14.02 -5.52 6.96
C ALA A 136 12.57 -5.55 7.48
N ASP A 137 11.68 -4.71 6.95
CA ASP A 137 10.26 -4.69 7.29
C ASP A 137 9.61 -6.07 7.15
N ILE A 138 9.93 -6.76 6.07
CA ILE A 138 9.38 -8.09 5.74
C ILE A 138 10.02 -9.17 6.62
N LEU A 139 11.35 -9.19 6.70
CA LEU A 139 12.11 -10.28 7.31
C LEU A 139 12.03 -10.29 8.84
N LEU A 140 11.78 -9.14 9.49
CA LEU A 140 11.59 -9.05 10.94
C LEU A 140 10.49 -9.97 11.45
N TYR A 141 9.43 -10.14 10.68
CA TYR A 141 8.23 -10.90 11.08
C TYR A 141 8.24 -12.34 10.58
N GLN A 142 9.34 -12.81 9.98
CA GLN A 142 9.41 -14.15 9.36
C GLN A 142 8.27 -14.33 8.35
N THR A 143 8.06 -13.33 7.52
CA THR A 143 6.94 -13.23 6.59
C THR A 143 6.99 -14.33 5.54
N ASP A 144 5.87 -15.03 5.35
CA ASP A 144 5.71 -16.04 4.30
C ASP A 144 5.24 -15.42 2.99
N VAL A 145 4.34 -14.42 3.06
CA VAL A 145 3.70 -13.85 1.88
C VAL A 145 3.62 -12.32 1.95
N VAL A 146 3.86 -11.67 0.82
CA VAL A 146 3.79 -10.21 0.68
C VAL A 146 2.86 -9.87 -0.48
N PRO A 147 1.65 -9.31 -0.21
CA PRO A 147 0.76 -8.84 -1.27
C PRO A 147 1.34 -7.58 -1.91
N VAL A 148 1.66 -7.65 -3.20
CA VAL A 148 2.28 -6.56 -3.94
C VAL A 148 1.68 -6.38 -5.34
N GLY A 149 1.71 -5.13 -5.81
CA GLY A 149 1.55 -4.83 -7.22
C GLY A 149 2.80 -5.18 -8.03
N ILE A 150 2.64 -5.26 -9.35
CA ILE A 150 3.72 -5.63 -10.27
C ILE A 150 4.95 -4.71 -10.16
N ASP A 151 4.74 -3.45 -9.83
CA ASP A 151 5.79 -2.44 -9.64
C ASP A 151 6.63 -2.66 -8.38
N GLN A 152 6.15 -3.43 -7.41
CA GLN A 152 6.87 -3.78 -6.18
C GLN A 152 7.51 -5.17 -6.22
N LYS A 153 7.25 -5.96 -7.27
CA LYS A 153 7.79 -7.31 -7.40
C LYS A 153 9.32 -7.34 -7.29
N GLN A 154 10.01 -6.40 -7.93
CA GLN A 154 11.48 -6.32 -7.90
C GLN A 154 12.03 -6.11 -6.47
N HIS A 155 11.31 -5.37 -5.62
CA HIS A 155 11.72 -5.17 -4.22
C HIS A 155 11.59 -6.46 -3.41
N VAL A 156 10.52 -7.24 -3.62
CA VAL A 156 10.36 -8.53 -2.94
C VAL A 156 11.40 -9.54 -3.42
N GLU A 157 11.74 -9.55 -4.71
CA GLU A 157 12.84 -10.39 -5.22
C GLU A 157 14.18 -10.02 -4.58
N LEU A 158 14.50 -8.72 -4.45
CA LEU A 158 15.68 -8.29 -3.71
C LEU A 158 15.67 -8.75 -2.25
N CYS A 159 14.52 -8.67 -1.58
CA CYS A 159 14.35 -9.18 -0.22
C CYS A 159 14.65 -10.68 -0.14
N ARG A 160 14.17 -11.46 -1.10
CA ARG A 160 14.43 -12.91 -1.22
C ARG A 160 15.91 -13.20 -1.42
N ASP A 161 16.58 -12.44 -2.30
CA ASP A 161 18.01 -12.57 -2.57
C ASP A 161 18.83 -12.28 -1.31
N ILE A 162 18.50 -11.22 -0.57
CA ILE A 162 19.14 -10.88 0.70
C ILE A 162 18.94 -12.00 1.72
N ALA A 163 17.71 -12.49 1.89
CA ALA A 163 17.39 -13.55 2.83
C ALA A 163 18.12 -14.86 2.47
N THR A 164 18.14 -15.22 1.20
CA THR A 164 18.83 -16.42 0.70
C THR A 164 20.33 -16.33 0.95
N ARG A 165 20.94 -15.19 0.62
CA ARG A 165 22.39 -14.94 0.85
C ARG A 165 22.73 -14.98 2.34
N PHE A 166 21.91 -14.37 3.18
CA PHE A 166 22.10 -14.39 4.61
C PHE A 166 21.98 -15.81 5.18
N ASN A 167 20.96 -16.56 4.76
CA ASN A 167 20.75 -17.94 5.19
C ASN A 167 21.87 -18.90 4.70
N ALA A 168 22.50 -18.62 3.58
CA ALA A 168 23.63 -19.42 3.09
C ALA A 168 24.86 -19.33 4.02
N ILE A 169 25.02 -18.17 4.68
CA ILE A 169 26.14 -17.94 5.65
C ILE A 169 25.68 -18.33 7.06
N TYR A 170 24.43 -17.99 7.39
CA TYR A 170 23.83 -18.20 8.71
C TYR A 170 22.53 -18.97 8.57
N PRO A 171 22.55 -20.31 8.49
CA PRO A 171 21.37 -21.14 8.19
C PRO A 171 20.19 -20.89 9.13
N ASP A 172 18.98 -21.11 8.63
CA ASP A 172 17.73 -21.02 9.39
C ASP A 172 17.48 -19.66 10.05
N THR A 173 17.89 -18.55 9.44
CA THR A 173 17.70 -17.22 10.02
C THR A 173 16.39 -16.59 9.61
N PHE A 174 16.13 -16.51 8.31
CA PHE A 174 14.95 -15.87 7.74
C PHE A 174 14.07 -16.85 6.99
N THR A 175 12.75 -16.67 7.08
CA THR A 175 11.81 -17.19 6.12
C THR A 175 11.98 -16.43 4.81
N ILE A 176 11.99 -17.12 3.67
CA ILE A 176 12.09 -16.50 2.34
C ILE A 176 10.67 -16.16 1.88
N PRO A 177 10.30 -14.87 1.76
CA PRO A 177 8.93 -14.48 1.47
C PRO A 177 8.55 -14.73 0.01
N GLU A 178 7.26 -15.02 -0.24
CA GLU A 178 6.71 -15.13 -1.59
C GLU A 178 5.86 -13.90 -1.93
N PRO A 179 6.07 -13.25 -3.09
CA PRO A 179 5.16 -12.21 -3.56
C PRO A 179 3.84 -12.84 -3.99
N ILE A 180 2.73 -12.32 -3.48
CA ILE A 180 1.41 -12.70 -3.97
C ILE A 180 0.75 -11.52 -4.66
N MET A 181 0.24 -11.78 -5.85
CA MET A 181 -0.54 -10.79 -6.59
C MET A 181 -1.98 -10.84 -6.07
N ALA A 182 -2.52 -9.71 -5.67
CA ALA A 182 -3.93 -9.64 -5.30
C ALA A 182 -4.81 -10.13 -6.45
N LYS A 183 -5.66 -11.13 -6.20
CA LYS A 183 -6.50 -11.77 -7.21
C LYS A 183 -7.47 -10.80 -7.92
N SER A 184 -7.78 -9.66 -7.29
CA SER A 184 -8.77 -8.70 -7.75
C SER A 184 -8.28 -7.25 -7.78
N GLY A 185 -7.00 -7.01 -7.78
CA GLY A 185 -6.44 -5.65 -7.85
C GLY A 185 -6.69 -5.03 -9.22
N ALA A 186 -7.89 -4.52 -9.48
CA ALA A 186 -8.18 -3.77 -10.68
C ALA A 186 -7.18 -2.60 -10.79
N LYS A 187 -6.46 -2.54 -11.91
CA LYS A 187 -5.58 -1.41 -12.20
C LYS A 187 -6.44 -0.20 -12.53
N ILE A 188 -6.59 0.70 -11.57
CA ILE A 188 -7.37 1.93 -11.77
C ILE A 188 -6.48 2.96 -12.45
N MET A 189 -6.98 3.45 -13.59
CA MET A 189 -6.28 4.43 -14.40
C MET A 189 -6.71 5.85 -14.03
N SER A 190 -5.88 6.85 -14.40
CA SER A 190 -6.16 8.26 -14.23
C SER A 190 -7.45 8.66 -14.97
N LEU A 191 -8.27 9.51 -14.36
CA LEU A 191 -9.49 10.01 -15.00
C LEU A 191 -9.20 11.04 -16.10
N ALA A 192 -8.02 11.68 -16.09
CA ALA A 192 -7.62 12.66 -17.09
C ALA A 192 -6.77 12.06 -18.22
N ASP A 193 -6.05 10.96 -17.94
CA ASP A 193 -5.22 10.23 -18.90
C ASP A 193 -5.33 8.72 -18.63
N PRO A 194 -6.32 8.05 -19.24
CA PRO A 194 -6.58 6.63 -18.95
C PRO A 194 -5.50 5.67 -19.45
N THR A 195 -4.44 6.15 -20.08
CA THR A 195 -3.26 5.36 -20.42
C THR A 195 -2.29 5.23 -19.23
N LYS A 196 -2.40 6.12 -18.22
CA LYS A 196 -1.57 6.15 -17.02
C LYS A 196 -2.33 5.64 -15.80
N LYS A 197 -1.62 4.96 -14.91
CA LYS A 197 -2.17 4.52 -13.61
C LYS A 197 -2.53 5.76 -12.77
N MET A 198 -3.69 5.72 -12.07
CA MET A 198 -4.05 6.76 -11.10
C MET A 198 -2.96 6.88 -10.02
N SER A 199 -2.42 8.08 -9.87
CA SER A 199 -1.32 8.37 -8.96
C SER A 199 -1.67 9.47 -7.98
N LYS A 200 -1.39 9.25 -6.69
CA LYS A 200 -1.58 10.27 -5.64
C LYS A 200 -0.69 11.51 -5.79
N SER A 201 0.34 11.43 -6.63
CA SER A 201 1.25 12.53 -6.95
C SER A 201 0.94 13.23 -8.28
N ASP A 202 -0.25 13.00 -8.86
CA ASP A 202 -0.69 13.70 -10.05
C ASP A 202 -1.00 15.16 -9.70
N GLU A 203 -0.44 16.10 -10.47
CA GLU A 203 -0.67 17.53 -10.27
C GLU A 203 -2.10 17.96 -10.65
N ASN A 204 -2.73 17.21 -11.56
CA ASN A 204 -4.11 17.43 -11.94
C ASN A 204 -5.06 16.75 -10.93
N THR A 205 -5.60 17.52 -10.01
CA THR A 205 -6.52 17.02 -8.96
C THR A 205 -7.81 16.37 -9.52
N ASN A 206 -8.20 16.63 -10.77
CA ASN A 206 -9.34 15.99 -11.42
C ASN A 206 -8.97 14.61 -12.01
N ALA A 207 -7.70 14.30 -12.13
CA ALA A 207 -7.19 13.00 -12.59
C ALA A 207 -7.35 11.89 -11.55
N VAL A 208 -7.54 12.28 -10.27
CA VAL A 208 -7.45 11.39 -9.12
C VAL A 208 -8.65 11.53 -8.22
N VAL A 209 -9.27 10.42 -7.82
CA VAL A 209 -10.29 10.39 -6.76
C VAL A 209 -9.64 9.91 -5.48
N TYR A 210 -9.71 10.74 -4.43
CA TYR A 210 -9.23 10.38 -3.11
C TYR A 210 -10.33 9.73 -2.27
N ILE A 211 -9.98 8.83 -1.37
CA ILE A 211 -10.96 8.15 -0.48
C ILE A 211 -11.76 9.18 0.36
N LEU A 212 -11.12 10.28 0.73
CA LEU A 212 -11.71 11.32 1.57
C LEU A 212 -12.30 12.51 0.78
N ASP A 213 -12.39 12.42 -0.55
CA ASP A 213 -13.12 13.42 -1.33
C ASP A 213 -14.62 13.38 -0.93
N ASP A 214 -15.24 14.54 -0.80
CA ASP A 214 -16.69 14.62 -0.58
C ASP A 214 -17.49 14.11 -1.79
N ARG A 215 -18.77 13.79 -1.55
CA ARG A 215 -19.68 13.24 -2.55
C ARG A 215 -19.70 14.06 -3.85
N ASP A 216 -19.86 15.38 -3.72
CA ASP A 216 -19.98 16.27 -4.88
C ASP A 216 -18.68 16.35 -5.67
N THR A 217 -17.56 16.35 -4.97
CA THR A 217 -16.22 16.30 -5.58
C THR A 217 -15.99 15.00 -6.33
N ILE A 218 -16.37 13.85 -5.76
CA ILE A 218 -16.27 12.54 -6.43
C ILE A 218 -17.10 12.55 -7.72
N ILE A 219 -18.38 12.89 -7.63
CA ILE A 219 -19.27 12.92 -8.80
C ILE A 219 -18.76 13.88 -9.86
N ARG A 220 -18.31 15.09 -9.48
CA ARG A 220 -17.74 16.08 -10.41
C ARG A 220 -16.51 15.55 -11.12
N LYS A 221 -15.60 14.83 -10.44
CA LYS A 221 -14.40 14.26 -11.03
C LYS A 221 -14.75 13.19 -12.07
N PHE A 222 -15.70 12.30 -11.77
CA PHE A 222 -16.18 11.31 -12.74
C PHE A 222 -16.87 11.94 -13.94
N LYS A 223 -17.71 12.96 -13.76
CA LYS A 223 -18.33 13.69 -14.88
C LYS A 223 -17.31 14.29 -15.84
N ARG A 224 -16.14 14.70 -15.32
CA ARG A 224 -15.03 15.29 -16.12
C ARG A 224 -14.04 14.26 -16.65
N ALA A 225 -14.20 12.96 -16.32
CA ALA A 225 -13.30 11.93 -16.79
C ALA A 225 -13.21 11.91 -18.32
N VAL A 226 -11.99 11.76 -18.84
CA VAL A 226 -11.75 11.69 -20.28
C VAL A 226 -12.26 10.37 -20.83
N THR A 227 -13.01 10.47 -21.94
CA THR A 227 -13.54 9.33 -22.71
C THR A 227 -13.37 9.62 -24.19
N ASP A 228 -13.51 8.60 -25.01
CA ASP A 228 -13.55 8.73 -26.48
C ASP A 228 -14.78 9.54 -26.97
N SER A 229 -14.89 9.71 -28.28
CA SER A 229 -15.96 10.48 -28.93
C SER A 229 -17.24 9.66 -29.22
N ASP A 230 -17.27 8.37 -28.87
CA ASP A 230 -18.47 7.54 -28.99
C ASP A 230 -19.47 7.86 -27.85
N THR A 231 -20.64 7.28 -27.92
CA THR A 231 -21.70 7.48 -26.92
C THR A 231 -22.11 6.18 -26.23
N SER A 232 -21.75 5.02 -26.81
CA SER A 232 -22.16 3.71 -26.29
C SER A 232 -21.24 3.19 -25.20
N VAL A 233 -21.82 2.80 -24.06
CA VAL A 233 -21.11 2.19 -22.93
C VAL A 233 -20.79 0.74 -23.26
N ARG A 234 -19.60 0.51 -23.84
CA ARG A 234 -19.11 -0.82 -24.23
C ARG A 234 -17.62 -0.94 -23.94
N TYR A 235 -17.22 -2.09 -23.44
CA TYR A 235 -15.83 -2.43 -23.21
C TYR A 235 -15.18 -2.89 -24.52
N ALA A 236 -14.29 -2.09 -25.08
CA ALA A 236 -13.66 -2.38 -26.37
C ALA A 236 -12.25 -1.78 -26.45
N GLU A 237 -11.46 -2.26 -27.40
CA GLU A 237 -10.17 -1.68 -27.76
C GLU A 237 -10.33 -0.22 -28.18
N GLY A 238 -9.40 0.65 -27.76
CA GLY A 238 -9.43 2.09 -28.05
C GLY A 238 -10.39 2.90 -27.17
N LYS A 239 -11.12 2.28 -26.25
CA LYS A 239 -12.04 2.95 -25.31
C LYS A 239 -11.46 3.03 -23.87
N ASP A 240 -10.19 3.36 -23.73
CA ASP A 240 -9.47 3.29 -22.45
C ASP A 240 -10.20 4.02 -21.30
N GLY A 241 -10.78 5.20 -21.57
CA GLY A 241 -11.53 5.97 -20.58
C GLY A 241 -12.78 5.25 -20.09
N ILE A 242 -13.60 4.73 -21.01
CA ILE A 242 -14.81 3.97 -20.67
C ILE A 242 -14.45 2.64 -20.01
N ASN A 243 -13.45 1.94 -20.52
CA ASN A 243 -12.98 0.67 -19.96
C ASN A 243 -12.53 0.86 -18.48
N ASN A 244 -11.83 1.96 -18.18
CA ASN A 244 -11.46 2.31 -16.82
C ASN A 244 -12.68 2.57 -15.92
N LEU A 245 -13.66 3.34 -16.42
CA LEU A 245 -14.89 3.62 -15.67
C LEU A 245 -15.73 2.36 -15.44
N MET A 246 -15.84 1.47 -16.43
CA MET A 246 -16.52 0.18 -16.30
C MET A 246 -15.81 -0.72 -15.28
N THR A 247 -14.48 -0.73 -15.29
CA THR A 247 -13.68 -1.44 -14.30
C THR A 247 -13.97 -0.92 -12.89
N ILE A 248 -13.98 0.40 -12.67
CA ILE A 248 -14.30 1.02 -11.39
C ILE A 248 -15.72 0.65 -10.95
N TYR A 249 -16.70 0.78 -11.84
CA TYR A 249 -18.10 0.43 -11.56
C TYR A 249 -18.26 -1.04 -11.19
N SER A 250 -17.63 -1.93 -11.94
CA SER A 250 -17.61 -3.39 -11.68
C SER A 250 -17.08 -3.72 -10.29
N VAL A 251 -15.93 -3.14 -9.90
CA VAL A 251 -15.30 -3.42 -8.60
C VAL A 251 -16.15 -2.93 -7.42
N PHE A 252 -16.87 -1.82 -7.57
CA PHE A 252 -17.75 -1.30 -6.51
C PHE A 252 -19.10 -2.03 -6.43
N THR A 253 -19.67 -2.44 -7.59
CA THR A 253 -20.99 -3.08 -7.65
C THR A 253 -20.94 -4.60 -7.61
N GLY A 254 -19.81 -5.21 -7.95
CA GLY A 254 -19.68 -6.65 -8.17
C GLY A 254 -20.26 -7.14 -9.51
N LYS A 255 -20.78 -6.24 -10.37
CA LYS A 255 -21.36 -6.59 -11.67
C LYS A 255 -20.28 -6.93 -12.68
N THR A 256 -20.58 -7.88 -13.57
CA THR A 256 -19.73 -8.19 -14.72
C THR A 256 -19.78 -7.07 -15.78
N ILE A 257 -18.82 -7.06 -16.67
CA ILE A 257 -18.78 -6.09 -17.77
C ILE A 257 -20.04 -6.19 -18.65
N GLU A 258 -20.48 -7.40 -18.95
CA GLU A 258 -21.66 -7.67 -19.77
C GLU A 258 -22.96 -7.21 -19.07
N GLU A 259 -23.04 -7.29 -17.76
CA GLU A 259 -24.16 -6.76 -16.98
C GLU A 259 -24.19 -5.24 -17.02
N ILE A 260 -23.02 -4.59 -16.95
CA ILE A 260 -22.89 -3.13 -17.05
C ILE A 260 -23.29 -2.66 -18.45
N GLU A 261 -22.83 -3.31 -19.51
CA GLU A 261 -23.22 -2.98 -20.89
C GLU A 261 -24.73 -3.05 -21.08
N ARG A 262 -25.39 -4.08 -20.55
CA ARG A 262 -26.86 -4.22 -20.63
C ARG A 262 -27.60 -3.15 -19.80
N GLU A 263 -27.09 -2.80 -18.63
CA GLU A 263 -27.70 -1.78 -17.76
C GLU A 263 -27.66 -0.39 -18.38
N PHE A 264 -26.62 -0.11 -19.15
CA PHE A 264 -26.40 1.18 -19.80
C PHE A 264 -26.65 1.17 -21.32
N ASP A 265 -27.28 0.10 -21.85
CA ASP A 265 -27.68 0.08 -23.25
C ASP A 265 -28.66 1.21 -23.56
N GLY A 266 -28.37 1.98 -24.61
CA GLY A 266 -29.13 3.16 -25.01
C GLY A 266 -28.91 4.41 -24.13
N LYS A 267 -28.06 4.35 -23.07
CA LYS A 267 -27.68 5.51 -22.26
C LYS A 267 -26.34 6.07 -22.72
N GLY A 268 -26.20 7.40 -22.59
CA GLY A 268 -24.96 8.08 -22.97
C GLY A 268 -23.87 8.05 -21.90
N TYR A 269 -22.67 8.47 -22.26
CA TYR A 269 -21.53 8.59 -21.33
C TYR A 269 -21.79 9.51 -20.12
N GLY A 270 -22.64 10.53 -20.28
CA GLY A 270 -22.99 11.45 -19.19
C GLY A 270 -23.70 10.73 -18.05
N ASP A 271 -24.69 9.89 -18.38
CA ASP A 271 -25.45 9.10 -17.41
C ASP A 271 -24.56 8.05 -16.75
N PHE A 272 -23.71 7.39 -17.52
CA PHE A 272 -22.77 6.38 -17.00
C PHE A 272 -21.75 7.00 -16.05
N LYS A 273 -21.11 8.12 -16.44
CA LYS A 273 -20.15 8.85 -15.58
C LYS A 273 -20.77 9.29 -14.25
N MET A 274 -22.02 9.72 -14.29
CA MET A 274 -22.78 10.06 -13.09
C MET A 274 -22.98 8.84 -12.20
N ALA A 275 -23.47 7.75 -12.76
CA ALA A 275 -23.69 6.51 -12.04
C ALA A 275 -22.40 5.95 -11.39
N VAL A 276 -21.26 5.99 -12.10
CA VAL A 276 -19.96 5.59 -11.53
C VAL A 276 -19.59 6.47 -10.34
N GLY A 277 -19.80 7.80 -10.47
CA GLY A 277 -19.54 8.75 -9.38
C GLY A 277 -20.41 8.49 -8.15
N GLU A 278 -21.69 8.24 -8.34
CA GLU A 278 -22.65 7.95 -7.27
C GLU A 278 -22.30 6.66 -6.54
N VAL A 279 -22.09 5.57 -7.28
CA VAL A 279 -21.71 4.27 -6.71
C VAL A 279 -20.38 4.37 -5.93
N CYS A 280 -19.41 5.09 -6.47
CA CYS A 280 -18.13 5.32 -5.78
C CYS A 280 -18.34 6.11 -4.48
N ALA A 281 -19.12 7.19 -4.52
CA ALA A 281 -19.40 8.02 -3.35
C ALA A 281 -20.18 7.24 -2.27
N ASP A 282 -21.19 6.47 -2.67
CA ASP A 282 -21.98 5.63 -1.76
C ASP A 282 -21.12 4.54 -1.08
N ALA A 283 -20.23 3.92 -1.84
CA ALA A 283 -19.33 2.90 -1.30
C ALA A 283 -18.28 3.48 -0.33
N LEU A 284 -17.84 4.73 -0.54
CA LEU A 284 -16.87 5.39 0.32
C LEU A 284 -17.48 6.07 1.55
N ALA A 285 -18.78 6.43 1.52
CA ALA A 285 -19.45 7.12 2.62
C ALA A 285 -19.29 6.40 3.98
N PRO A 286 -19.50 5.07 4.11
CA PRO A 286 -19.30 4.37 5.37
C PRO A 286 -17.85 4.40 5.86
N VAL A 287 -16.89 4.36 4.94
CA VAL A 287 -15.45 4.45 5.26
C VAL A 287 -15.12 5.84 5.79
N GLN A 288 -15.65 6.89 5.15
CA GLN A 288 -15.46 8.28 5.57
C GLN A 288 -16.08 8.58 6.95
N GLU A 289 -17.23 8.01 7.24
CA GLU A 289 -17.90 8.13 8.55
C GLU A 289 -17.06 7.49 9.67
N LYS A 290 -16.61 6.25 9.46
CA LYS A 290 -15.73 5.56 10.39
C LYS A 290 -14.41 6.31 10.57
N PHE A 291 -13.82 6.79 9.47
CA PHE A 291 -12.59 7.59 9.51
C PHE A 291 -12.75 8.84 10.39
N LYS A 292 -13.83 9.60 10.21
CA LYS A 292 -14.13 10.78 11.04
C LYS A 292 -14.25 10.41 12.53
N THR A 293 -14.91 9.29 12.83
CA THR A 293 -15.05 8.77 14.19
C THR A 293 -13.67 8.48 14.81
N PHE A 294 -12.80 7.73 14.10
CA PHE A 294 -11.45 7.44 14.61
C PHE A 294 -10.60 8.69 14.77
N MET A 295 -10.65 9.62 13.81
CA MET A 295 -9.89 10.87 13.88
C MET A 295 -10.38 11.82 14.99
N SER A 296 -11.62 11.71 15.43
CA SER A 296 -12.15 12.49 16.55
C SER A 296 -11.66 12.01 17.92
N ASP A 297 -11.22 10.75 18.03
CA ASP A 297 -10.65 10.17 19.26
C ASP A 297 -9.16 9.87 19.08
N LYS A 298 -8.35 10.92 19.22
CA LYS A 298 -6.90 10.82 19.11
C LYS A 298 -6.29 9.90 20.17
N ALA A 299 -6.86 9.87 21.38
CA ALA A 299 -6.34 9.02 22.46
C ALA A 299 -6.52 7.54 22.12
N GLN A 300 -7.65 7.17 21.52
CA GLN A 300 -7.91 5.81 21.04
C GLN A 300 -6.91 5.41 19.94
N LEU A 301 -6.65 6.32 18.96
CA LEU A 301 -5.66 6.06 17.92
C LEU A 301 -4.25 5.87 18.47
N GLU A 302 -3.82 6.70 19.43
CA GLU A 302 -2.52 6.58 20.09
C GLU A 302 -2.41 5.29 20.92
N ALA A 303 -3.48 4.89 21.60
CA ALA A 303 -3.52 3.61 22.31
C ALA A 303 -3.39 2.43 21.33
N GLN A 304 -4.04 2.51 20.17
CA GLN A 304 -3.90 1.49 19.13
C GLN A 304 -2.49 1.45 18.53
N MET A 305 -1.88 2.62 18.26
CA MET A 305 -0.47 2.69 17.81
C MET A 305 0.46 2.02 18.79
N LYS A 306 0.27 2.29 20.09
CA LYS A 306 1.08 1.70 21.16
C LYS A 306 0.90 0.18 21.24
N LYS A 307 -0.34 -0.31 21.25
CA LYS A 307 -0.66 -1.75 21.26
C LYS A 307 0.00 -2.46 20.08
N GLY A 308 -0.22 -1.94 18.88
CA GLY A 308 0.35 -2.53 17.66
C GLY A 308 1.88 -2.51 17.64
N ALA A 309 2.51 -1.43 18.14
CA ALA A 309 3.96 -1.34 18.26
C ALA A 309 4.52 -2.35 19.27
N GLU A 310 3.84 -2.58 20.40
CA GLU A 310 4.24 -3.57 21.41
C GLU A 310 4.18 -4.99 20.83
N GLU A 311 3.10 -5.33 20.14
CA GLU A 311 2.94 -6.63 19.46
C GLU A 311 3.98 -6.84 18.37
N ALA A 312 4.19 -5.85 17.50
CA ALA A 312 5.17 -5.91 16.43
C ALA A 312 6.60 -6.01 16.98
N SER A 313 6.95 -5.18 17.97
CA SER A 313 8.27 -5.20 18.63
C SER A 313 8.58 -6.53 19.29
N TYR A 314 7.58 -7.20 19.86
CA TYR A 314 7.79 -8.52 20.48
C TYR A 314 8.33 -9.54 19.46
N VAL A 315 7.79 -9.56 18.26
CA VAL A 315 8.25 -10.45 17.18
C VAL A 315 9.57 -9.97 16.60
N ALA A 316 9.66 -8.67 16.29
CA ALA A 316 10.84 -8.03 15.69
C ALA A 316 12.11 -8.25 16.52
N ARG A 317 12.04 -8.05 17.84
CA ARG A 317 13.17 -8.26 18.78
C ARG A 317 13.69 -9.70 18.75
N ARG A 318 12.80 -10.68 18.64
CA ARG A 318 13.21 -12.10 18.59
C ARG A 318 14.02 -12.38 17.32
N THR A 319 13.56 -11.89 16.18
CA THR A 319 14.26 -12.05 14.91
C THR A 319 15.60 -11.28 14.94
N LEU A 320 15.58 -10.02 15.35
CA LEU A 320 16.78 -9.19 15.42
C LEU A 320 17.84 -9.79 16.38
N SER A 321 17.43 -10.23 17.58
CA SER A 321 18.33 -10.92 18.53
C SER A 321 18.95 -12.18 17.93
N LYS A 322 18.17 -12.95 17.15
CA LYS A 322 18.69 -14.14 16.43
C LYS A 322 19.77 -13.73 15.43
N VAL A 323 19.52 -12.66 14.65
CA VAL A 323 20.47 -12.13 13.67
C VAL A 323 21.75 -11.65 14.36
N GLN A 324 21.64 -10.82 15.40
CA GLN A 324 22.78 -10.29 16.15
C GLN A 324 23.66 -11.40 16.74
N LYS A 325 23.05 -12.44 17.33
CA LYS A 325 23.77 -13.61 17.84
C LYS A 325 24.54 -14.34 16.75
N LYS A 326 23.93 -14.52 15.59
CA LYS A 326 24.58 -15.20 14.45
C LYS A 326 25.72 -14.36 13.87
N LEU A 327 25.60 -13.03 13.89
CA LEU A 327 26.67 -12.11 13.51
C LEU A 327 27.83 -12.05 14.54
N GLY A 328 27.65 -12.63 15.72
CA GLY A 328 28.67 -12.65 16.77
C GLY A 328 28.66 -11.39 17.65
N PHE A 329 27.59 -10.61 17.67
CA PHE A 329 27.48 -9.45 18.54
C PHE A 329 27.40 -9.86 19.99
N VAL A 330 28.18 -9.17 20.87
CA VAL A 330 28.16 -9.40 22.31
C VAL A 330 26.79 -9.03 22.87
N GLN A 331 26.16 -9.99 23.54
CA GLN A 331 24.85 -9.76 24.18
C GLN A 331 25.11 -9.34 25.65
N ILE A 332 24.62 -8.16 26.01
CA ILE A 332 24.60 -7.72 27.40
C ILE A 332 23.33 -8.33 28.03
N ARG A 333 23.52 -9.03 29.14
CA ARG A 333 22.43 -9.65 29.92
C ARG A 333 21.82 -8.66 30.90
#